data_9cc8bf245a6417e52d2900e39fc924ab
#
_entry.id   9cc8bf245a6417e52d2900e39fc924ab
#
_cell.length_a   1.000
_cell.length_b   1.000
_cell.length_c   1.000
_cell.angle_alpha   90.00
_cell.angle_beta   90.00
_cell.angle_gamma   90.00
#
_symmetry.space_group_name_H-M   'P 1'
#
loop_
_entity.id
_entity.type
_entity.pdbx_description
1 polymer ?
#
loop_
_entity_poly.entity_id
_entity_poly.type
_entity_poly.pdbx_seq_one_letter_code
_entity_poly.pdbx_strand_id
1 'polypeptide(L)'
;MSSSISTQRTKVLDGLLTNIIRIEGLPTSRGTVTVSPAQAGDHGPINRFLQNIFRKPTSTDFTAQLEDPQYEPSDRIVARLGNQIIGHARVQMRDIHFGNVQLPIGYVCEMATNPEFRQHGIGAAILKQVHGLMAEQGAAIGFLKTPTVRFYQNNGWVVGGRHSYSVATARNILSQLRTPDPALLDQASNPLQAPQQPLNIRVWRRVEQEALMRLYHVNTQGTFGAFIRSDATWRWLLNRHSFEQVYVAVNGTKKMTIQGGYDAILGYAIVKDGQILELMTDGSRDDIATKLLERICGDVIEQTDMPIRLDAPHHNPLHKMLLNASGQYYQRTVIGGEVILAKVLKPMALTKKLRHQFNGRVRESGLDLPLELGLCIDGKKYTLNITPRSAKVTRGKIGRNYISVSKNVFSQLLLGVI
;
A
#
# COMPACT_ATOMS: atom_id res chain seq x y z
N MET A 1 -9.95 11.30 21.58
CA MET A 1 -10.14 9.86 21.30
C MET A 1 -8.88 9.11 20.80
N SER A 2 -7.72 9.75 20.63
CA SER A 2 -6.47 9.10 20.16
C SER A 2 -5.61 8.43 21.23
N SER A 3 -5.87 8.67 22.51
CA SER A 3 -5.09 8.06 23.62
C SER A 3 -5.50 6.62 23.97
N SER A 4 -6.67 6.16 23.54
CA SER A 4 -7.15 4.82 23.88
C SER A 4 -6.56 3.69 23.01
N ILE A 5 -6.16 3.99 21.78
CA ILE A 5 -5.62 2.97 20.84
C ILE A 5 -4.17 2.61 21.19
N SER A 6 -3.36 3.59 21.56
CA SER A 6 -1.96 3.36 22.00
C SER A 6 -1.93 2.54 23.31
N THR A 7 -2.79 2.86 24.26
CA THR A 7 -2.82 2.19 25.56
C THR A 7 -3.38 0.76 25.48
N GLN A 8 -4.29 0.48 24.52
CA GLN A 8 -4.74 -0.89 24.26
C GLN A 8 -3.68 -1.75 23.58
N ARG A 9 -2.86 -1.16 22.69
CA ARG A 9 -1.76 -1.90 22.05
C ARG A 9 -0.70 -2.31 23.07
N THR A 10 -0.32 -1.44 23.99
CA THR A 10 0.67 -1.74 25.04
C THR A 10 0.19 -2.85 26.01
N LYS A 11 -1.08 -2.81 26.44
CA LYS A 11 -1.65 -3.87 27.31
C LYS A 11 -1.83 -5.21 26.61
N VAL A 12 -2.09 -5.21 25.30
CA VAL A 12 -2.17 -6.44 24.50
C VAL A 12 -0.79 -7.04 24.28
N LEU A 13 0.26 -6.20 24.14
CA LEU A 13 1.64 -6.65 23.94
C LEU A 13 2.24 -7.32 25.18
N ASP A 14 1.98 -6.82 26.38
CA ASP A 14 2.50 -7.45 27.62
C ASP A 14 1.89 -8.84 27.88
N GLY A 15 0.66 -9.10 27.42
CA GLY A 15 0.05 -10.44 27.50
C GLY A 15 0.38 -11.36 26.30
N LEU A 16 0.80 -10.79 25.15
CA LEU A 16 1.06 -11.53 23.91
C LEU A 16 2.52 -11.96 23.72
N LEU A 17 3.46 -11.27 24.40
CA LEU A 17 4.89 -11.64 24.38
C LEU A 17 5.15 -13.05 24.96
N THR A 18 4.19 -13.62 25.70
CA THR A 18 4.25 -14.97 26.23
C THR A 18 3.93 -16.07 25.22
N ASN A 19 3.38 -15.75 24.05
CA ASN A 19 2.94 -16.74 23.04
C ASN A 19 3.73 -16.70 21.73
N ILE A 20 4.75 -15.84 21.58
CA ILE A 20 5.60 -15.87 20.38
C ILE A 20 6.47 -17.12 20.45
N ILE A 21 6.18 -18.09 19.60
CA ILE A 21 6.89 -19.36 19.55
C ILE A 21 8.36 -19.09 19.19
N ARG A 22 9.24 -19.12 20.20
CA ARG A 22 10.66 -19.18 19.96
C ARG A 22 10.96 -20.52 19.31
N ILE A 23 11.40 -20.51 18.05
CA ILE A 23 11.89 -21.74 17.42
C ILE A 23 13.31 -21.94 17.92
N GLU A 24 13.47 -22.86 18.86
CA GLU A 24 14.77 -23.30 19.36
C GLU A 24 15.21 -24.54 18.59
N GLY A 25 16.48 -24.57 18.22
CA GLY A 25 17.10 -25.80 17.81
C GLY A 25 17.02 -26.18 16.34
N LEU A 26 17.11 -25.22 15.40
CA LEU A 26 17.44 -25.59 14.03
C LEU A 26 18.90 -26.03 13.96
N PRO A 27 19.19 -27.34 13.80
CA PRO A 27 20.56 -27.79 13.71
C PRO A 27 21.18 -27.34 12.39
N THR A 28 22.39 -26.82 12.47
CA THR A 28 23.23 -26.57 11.30
C THR A 28 24.58 -27.24 11.52
N SER A 29 25.40 -27.37 10.50
CA SER A 29 26.76 -27.89 10.61
C SER A 29 27.65 -27.05 11.52
N ARG A 30 27.25 -25.82 11.87
CA ARG A 30 28.02 -24.86 12.70
C ARG A 30 27.35 -24.58 14.05
N GLY A 31 26.28 -25.29 14.42
CA GLY A 31 25.58 -25.15 15.71
C GLY A 31 24.09 -24.96 15.60
N THR A 32 23.44 -24.67 16.72
CA THR A 32 22.01 -24.52 16.85
C THR A 32 21.56 -23.07 16.59
N VAL A 33 20.66 -22.86 15.67
CA VAL A 33 20.09 -21.55 15.32
C VAL A 33 18.80 -21.33 16.08
N THR A 34 18.64 -20.16 16.69
CA THR A 34 17.40 -19.72 17.31
C THR A 34 16.71 -18.66 16.45
N VAL A 35 15.38 -18.70 16.33
CA VAL A 35 14.59 -17.68 15.61
C VAL A 35 13.60 -17.04 16.59
N SER A 36 13.69 -15.75 16.75
CA SER A 36 12.89 -14.99 17.73
C SER A 36 12.63 -13.55 17.28
N PRO A 37 11.65 -12.85 17.85
CA PRO A 37 11.53 -11.40 17.70
C PRO A 37 12.80 -10.69 18.17
N ALA A 38 13.12 -9.58 17.52
CA ALA A 38 14.24 -8.73 17.89
C ALA A 38 13.89 -7.86 19.11
N GLN A 39 14.94 -7.40 19.79
CA GLN A 39 14.88 -6.42 20.88
C GLN A 39 15.55 -5.12 20.43
N ALA A 40 15.35 -4.03 21.19
CA ALA A 40 15.95 -2.74 20.87
C ALA A 40 17.48 -2.80 20.75
N GLY A 41 18.15 -3.60 21.57
CA GLY A 41 19.60 -3.82 21.51
C GLY A 41 20.11 -4.46 20.21
N ASP A 42 19.21 -5.03 19.41
CA ASP A 42 19.56 -5.70 18.16
C ASP A 42 19.66 -4.76 16.96
N HIS A 43 19.18 -3.51 17.06
CA HIS A 43 19.13 -2.58 15.94
C HIS A 43 20.48 -2.39 15.25
N GLY A 44 21.56 -2.18 16.02
CA GLY A 44 22.89 -2.04 15.46
C GLY A 44 23.38 -3.28 14.70
N PRO A 45 23.35 -4.49 15.32
CA PRO A 45 23.64 -5.75 14.61
C PRO A 45 22.76 -6.01 13.39
N ILE A 46 21.46 -5.72 13.45
CA ILE A 46 20.53 -5.86 12.32
C ILE A 46 20.94 -4.93 11.17
N ASN A 47 21.22 -3.65 11.46
CA ASN A 47 21.62 -2.70 10.42
C ASN A 47 22.88 -3.17 9.70
N ARG A 48 23.91 -3.59 10.45
CA ARG A 48 25.13 -4.15 9.85
C ARG A 48 24.85 -5.39 8.99
N PHE A 49 24.01 -6.30 9.47
CA PHE A 49 23.61 -7.49 8.72
C PHE A 49 22.93 -7.11 7.39
N LEU A 50 21.96 -6.18 7.41
CA LEU A 50 21.23 -5.75 6.22
C LEU A 50 22.13 -5.02 5.21
N GLN A 51 23.04 -4.17 5.68
CA GLN A 51 24.03 -3.50 4.85
C GLN A 51 24.94 -4.49 4.12
N ASN A 52 25.37 -5.55 4.83
CA ASN A 52 26.22 -6.60 4.24
C ASN A 52 25.49 -7.40 3.16
N ILE A 53 24.17 -7.67 3.33
CA ILE A 53 23.41 -8.48 2.39
C ILE A 53 22.86 -7.66 1.20
N PHE A 54 22.27 -6.51 1.48
CA PHE A 54 21.53 -5.71 0.49
C PHE A 54 22.27 -4.45 0.06
N ARG A 55 23.37 -4.07 0.76
CA ARG A 55 23.99 -2.74 0.65
C ARG A 55 23.02 -1.59 0.99
N LYS A 56 21.90 -1.91 1.58
CA LYS A 56 20.81 -1.02 2.04
C LYS A 56 20.16 -1.65 3.28
N PRO A 57 19.46 -0.91 4.15
CA PRO A 57 19.32 0.56 4.12
C PRO A 57 20.64 1.26 4.49
N THR A 58 20.78 2.53 4.12
CA THR A 58 21.82 3.39 4.72
C THR A 58 21.55 3.55 6.22
N SER A 59 22.52 4.05 6.98
CA SER A 59 22.28 4.31 8.42
C SER A 59 21.15 5.32 8.64
N THR A 60 21.05 6.34 7.78
CA THR A 60 19.96 7.34 7.79
C THR A 60 18.61 6.70 7.48
N ASP A 61 18.54 5.85 6.44
CA ASP A 61 17.29 5.15 6.10
C ASP A 61 16.85 4.21 7.24
N PHE A 62 17.80 3.53 7.89
CA PHE A 62 17.51 2.64 9.00
C PHE A 62 16.99 3.41 10.21
N THR A 63 17.61 4.55 10.56
CA THR A 63 17.12 5.43 11.62
C THR A 63 15.70 5.92 11.32
N ALA A 64 15.45 6.39 10.11
CA ALA A 64 14.11 6.79 9.69
C ALA A 64 13.06 5.67 9.79
N GLN A 65 13.47 4.41 9.64
CA GLN A 65 12.57 3.27 9.86
C GLN A 65 12.25 3.06 11.36
N LEU A 66 13.18 3.36 12.26
CA LEU A 66 12.96 3.25 13.72
C LEU A 66 12.04 4.37 14.23
N GLU A 67 12.00 5.51 13.51
CA GLU A 67 11.13 6.66 13.82
C GLU A 67 9.70 6.48 13.30
N ASP A 68 9.39 5.41 12.57
CA ASP A 68 8.03 5.09 12.12
C ASP A 68 7.10 4.96 13.35
N PRO A 69 6.04 5.76 13.47
CA PRO A 69 5.19 5.77 14.66
C PRO A 69 4.44 4.47 14.93
N GLN A 70 4.48 3.53 14.00
CA GLN A 70 3.89 2.19 14.14
C GLN A 70 4.94 1.10 14.33
N TYR A 71 6.22 1.45 14.43
CA TYR A 71 7.31 0.51 14.58
C TYR A 71 7.50 0.07 16.04
N GLU A 72 7.68 -1.25 16.20
CA GLU A 72 8.14 -1.86 17.44
C GLU A 72 9.35 -2.76 17.14
N PRO A 73 10.33 -2.90 18.07
CA PRO A 73 11.48 -3.80 17.86
C PRO A 73 11.06 -5.24 17.51
N SER A 74 9.97 -5.74 18.09
CA SER A 74 9.38 -7.06 17.83
C SER A 74 8.78 -7.24 16.43
N ASP A 75 8.63 -6.16 15.66
CA ASP A 75 8.24 -6.24 14.23
C ASP A 75 9.37 -6.86 13.37
N ARG A 76 10.56 -7.00 13.93
CA ARG A 76 11.69 -7.67 13.31
C ARG A 76 11.88 -9.07 13.89
N ILE A 77 12.02 -10.06 13.02
CA ILE A 77 12.35 -11.43 13.37
C ILE A 77 13.79 -11.68 13.00
N VAL A 78 14.55 -12.23 13.91
CA VAL A 78 15.98 -12.53 13.71
C VAL A 78 16.27 -14.03 13.92
N ALA A 79 17.14 -14.56 13.07
CA ALA A 79 17.77 -15.87 13.27
C ALA A 79 19.19 -15.65 13.77
N ARG A 80 19.56 -16.33 14.86
CA ARG A 80 20.86 -16.19 15.51
C ARG A 80 21.60 -17.51 15.63
N LEU A 81 22.90 -17.45 15.41
CA LEU A 81 23.83 -18.49 15.80
C LEU A 81 24.75 -17.89 16.89
N GLY A 82 24.57 -18.28 18.15
CA GLY A 82 25.16 -17.55 19.27
C GLY A 82 24.71 -16.06 19.25
N ASN A 83 25.70 -15.17 19.23
CA ASN A 83 25.47 -13.71 19.17
C ASN A 83 25.37 -13.14 17.74
N GLN A 84 25.62 -13.96 16.72
CA GLN A 84 25.64 -13.51 15.34
C GLN A 84 24.23 -13.58 14.74
N ILE A 85 23.77 -12.49 14.12
CA ILE A 85 22.57 -12.49 13.30
C ILE A 85 22.91 -13.04 11.93
N ILE A 86 22.24 -14.13 11.56
CA ILE A 86 22.43 -14.84 10.28
C ILE A 86 21.17 -14.82 9.40
N GLY A 87 20.07 -14.29 9.92
CA GLY A 87 18.84 -14.11 9.16
C GLY A 87 17.95 -13.05 9.79
N HIS A 88 17.12 -12.42 8.97
CA HIS A 88 16.26 -11.31 9.35
C HIS A 88 15.00 -11.26 8.48
N ALA A 89 13.92 -10.76 9.04
CA ALA A 89 12.74 -10.24 8.32
C ALA A 89 12.11 -9.13 9.15
N ARG A 90 11.44 -8.18 8.48
CA ARG A 90 10.63 -7.15 9.13
C ARG A 90 9.19 -7.25 8.65
N VAL A 91 8.25 -7.08 9.57
CA VAL A 91 6.81 -6.95 9.29
C VAL A 91 6.40 -5.50 9.57
N GLN A 92 5.80 -4.84 8.60
CA GLN A 92 5.18 -3.54 8.80
C GLN A 92 3.66 -3.74 8.83
N MET A 93 3.06 -3.57 9.99
CA MET A 93 1.60 -3.58 10.11
C MET A 93 1.04 -2.25 9.64
N ARG A 94 0.04 -2.31 8.77
CA ARG A 94 -0.66 -1.14 8.23
C ARG A 94 -2.13 -1.46 8.07
N ASP A 95 -2.96 -0.43 8.11
CA ASP A 95 -4.36 -0.52 7.70
C ASP A 95 -4.52 0.00 6.28
N ILE A 96 -5.35 -0.68 5.50
CA ILE A 96 -5.69 -0.27 4.14
C ILE A 96 -7.20 -0.12 3.97
N HIS A 97 -7.60 0.72 3.03
CA HIS A 97 -8.94 0.67 2.47
C HIS A 97 -9.10 -0.57 1.58
N PHE A 98 -10.19 -1.29 1.74
CA PHE A 98 -10.60 -2.38 0.87
C PHE A 98 -12.08 -2.22 0.55
N GLY A 99 -12.39 -1.34 -0.40
CA GLY A 99 -13.71 -0.77 -0.57
C GLY A 99 -14.12 -0.02 0.69
N ASN A 100 -15.33 -0.26 1.18
CA ASN A 100 -15.88 0.39 2.37
C ASN A 100 -15.41 -0.25 3.70
N VAL A 101 -14.42 -1.14 3.66
CA VAL A 101 -13.89 -1.84 4.85
C VAL A 101 -12.43 -1.48 5.05
N GLN A 102 -12.03 -1.30 6.31
CA GLN A 102 -10.62 -1.17 6.68
C GLN A 102 -10.07 -2.54 7.06
N LEU A 103 -8.93 -2.91 6.47
CA LEU A 103 -8.27 -4.19 6.72
C LEU A 103 -6.85 -3.97 7.25
N PRO A 104 -6.49 -4.59 8.38
CA PRO A 104 -5.11 -4.68 8.80
C PRO A 104 -4.36 -5.65 7.87
N ILE A 105 -3.21 -5.21 7.41
CA ILE A 105 -2.30 -6.00 6.58
C ILE A 105 -0.91 -6.04 7.22
N GLY A 106 -0.15 -7.10 6.89
CA GLY A 106 1.28 -7.18 7.20
C GLY A 106 2.10 -7.08 5.91
N TYR A 107 2.97 -6.07 5.80
CA TYR A 107 3.92 -5.97 4.71
C TYR A 107 5.28 -6.53 5.16
N VAL A 108 5.73 -7.61 4.52
CA VAL A 108 7.00 -8.27 4.83
C VAL A 108 8.10 -7.68 3.98
N CYS A 109 9.14 -7.17 4.60
CA CYS A 109 10.30 -6.59 3.92
C CYS A 109 11.61 -7.00 4.59
N GLU A 110 12.73 -6.68 3.95
CA GLU A 110 14.08 -6.92 4.45
C GLU A 110 14.33 -8.39 4.87
N MET A 111 13.66 -9.33 4.20
CA MET A 111 13.86 -10.74 4.49
C MET A 111 15.13 -11.27 3.85
N ALA A 112 16.06 -11.72 4.67
CA ALA A 112 17.36 -12.21 4.25
C ALA A 112 17.85 -13.38 5.10
N THR A 113 18.66 -14.24 4.48
CA THR A 113 19.49 -15.24 5.17
C THR A 113 20.90 -15.11 4.64
N ASN A 114 21.89 -15.09 5.53
CA ASN A 114 23.31 -15.07 5.18
C ASN A 114 23.60 -16.20 4.17
N PRO A 115 24.26 -15.90 3.03
CA PRO A 115 24.52 -16.88 1.98
C PRO A 115 25.12 -18.20 2.46
N GLU A 116 26.04 -18.14 3.44
CA GLU A 116 26.70 -19.32 4.02
C GLU A 116 25.76 -20.24 4.81
N PHE A 117 24.58 -19.73 5.21
CA PHE A 117 23.60 -20.45 6.01
C PHE A 117 22.29 -20.73 5.22
N ARG A 118 22.31 -20.54 3.91
CA ARG A 118 21.16 -20.89 3.06
C ARG A 118 20.98 -22.39 2.97
N GLN A 119 19.79 -22.83 2.55
CA GLN A 119 19.40 -24.24 2.39
C GLN A 119 19.32 -25.06 3.70
N HIS A 120 19.43 -24.42 4.87
CA HIS A 120 19.27 -25.05 6.19
C HIS A 120 17.89 -24.81 6.83
N GLY A 121 16.87 -24.40 6.04
CA GLY A 121 15.53 -24.16 6.55
C GLY A 121 15.32 -22.83 7.30
N ILE A 122 16.38 -22.03 7.50
CA ILE A 122 16.34 -20.78 8.30
C ILE A 122 15.32 -19.79 7.73
N GLY A 123 15.32 -19.57 6.40
CA GLY A 123 14.34 -18.68 5.76
C GLY A 123 12.90 -19.13 5.98
N ALA A 124 12.62 -20.45 5.92
CA ALA A 124 11.30 -20.98 6.18
C ALA A 124 10.90 -20.81 7.66
N ALA A 125 11.83 -20.99 8.60
CA ALA A 125 11.59 -20.76 10.01
C ALA A 125 11.29 -19.29 10.33
N ILE A 126 12.06 -18.34 9.77
CA ILE A 126 11.76 -16.90 9.85
C ILE A 126 10.38 -16.61 9.29
N LEU A 127 10.04 -17.11 8.09
CA LEU A 127 8.76 -16.86 7.46
C LEU A 127 7.58 -17.44 8.27
N LYS A 128 7.78 -18.56 8.95
CA LYS A 128 6.79 -19.14 9.88
C LYS A 128 6.53 -18.20 11.06
N GLN A 129 7.57 -17.62 11.66
CA GLN A 129 7.42 -16.61 12.74
C GLN A 129 6.74 -15.34 12.24
N VAL A 130 7.11 -14.86 11.05
CA VAL A 130 6.46 -13.73 10.37
C VAL A 130 4.95 -13.99 10.19
N HIS A 131 4.55 -15.20 9.76
CA HIS A 131 3.14 -15.55 9.65
C HIS A 131 2.43 -15.57 11.01
N GLY A 132 3.08 -16.06 12.07
CA GLY A 132 2.58 -16.03 13.43
C GLY A 132 2.35 -14.60 13.90
N LEU A 133 3.39 -13.75 13.82
CA LEU A 133 3.34 -12.34 14.21
C LEU A 133 2.21 -11.59 13.50
N MET A 134 2.11 -11.70 12.17
CA MET A 134 1.03 -11.07 11.41
C MET A 134 -0.36 -11.55 11.86
N ALA A 135 -0.50 -12.86 12.10
CA ALA A 135 -1.78 -13.42 12.53
C ALA A 135 -2.18 -12.98 13.95
N GLU A 136 -1.22 -12.85 14.86
CA GLU A 136 -1.42 -12.35 16.24
C GLU A 136 -1.79 -10.88 16.23
N GLN A 137 -1.11 -10.07 15.44
CA GLN A 137 -1.43 -8.64 15.27
C GLN A 137 -2.70 -8.39 14.43
N GLY A 138 -3.40 -9.44 14.01
CA GLY A 138 -4.71 -9.35 13.36
C GLY A 138 -4.68 -9.08 11.86
N ALA A 139 -3.52 -9.19 11.19
CA ALA A 139 -3.44 -9.03 9.75
C ALA A 139 -4.40 -10.00 9.02
N ALA A 140 -5.18 -9.47 8.10
CA ALA A 140 -6.07 -10.24 7.25
C ALA A 140 -5.31 -10.82 6.05
N ILE A 141 -4.39 -10.01 5.49
CA ILE A 141 -3.60 -10.31 4.30
C ILE A 141 -2.14 -9.94 4.58
N GLY A 142 -1.22 -10.79 4.16
CA GLY A 142 0.20 -10.47 4.07
C GLY A 142 0.56 -10.06 2.64
N PHE A 143 1.44 -9.05 2.49
CA PHE A 143 2.02 -8.62 1.23
C PHE A 143 3.54 -8.62 1.33
N LEU A 144 4.21 -8.85 0.20
CA LEU A 144 5.65 -8.65 0.06
C LEU A 144 6.00 -8.38 -1.41
N LYS A 145 7.20 -7.86 -1.62
CA LYS A 145 7.78 -7.67 -2.94
C LYS A 145 9.12 -8.38 -3.00
N THR A 146 9.35 -9.21 -4.03
CA THR A 146 10.52 -10.10 -4.07
C THR A 146 10.93 -10.49 -5.48
N PRO A 147 12.24 -10.66 -5.77
CA PRO A 147 12.71 -11.35 -6.95
C PRO A 147 12.67 -12.88 -6.80
N THR A 148 12.59 -13.41 -5.56
CA THR A 148 12.71 -14.85 -5.25
C THR A 148 11.32 -15.49 -5.11
N VAL A 149 10.53 -15.45 -6.16
CA VAL A 149 9.10 -15.81 -6.18
C VAL A 149 8.86 -17.24 -5.70
N ARG A 150 9.64 -18.23 -6.21
CA ARG A 150 9.43 -19.67 -5.97
C ARG A 150 9.48 -20.03 -4.48
N PHE A 151 10.39 -19.41 -3.72
CA PHE A 151 10.49 -19.64 -2.28
C PHE A 151 9.19 -19.34 -1.56
N TYR A 152 8.60 -18.18 -1.85
CA TYR A 152 7.36 -17.75 -1.20
C TYR A 152 6.14 -18.54 -1.72
N GLN A 153 6.09 -18.87 -3.00
CA GLN A 153 5.01 -19.70 -3.56
C GLN A 153 4.97 -21.08 -2.89
N ASN A 154 6.12 -21.70 -2.62
CA ASN A 154 6.22 -22.95 -1.86
C ASN A 154 5.72 -22.80 -0.40
N ASN A 155 5.65 -21.58 0.11
CA ASN A 155 5.12 -21.23 1.43
C ASN A 155 3.69 -20.66 1.38
N GLY A 156 2.96 -20.86 0.27
CA GLY A 156 1.56 -20.50 0.11
C GLY A 156 1.28 -19.02 -0.16
N TRP A 157 2.26 -18.30 -0.72
CA TRP A 157 2.05 -16.97 -1.27
C TRP A 157 1.69 -17.07 -2.76
N VAL A 158 0.89 -16.11 -3.22
CA VAL A 158 0.44 -16.04 -4.62
C VAL A 158 0.79 -14.69 -5.21
N VAL A 159 0.85 -14.59 -6.54
CA VAL A 159 0.99 -13.29 -7.20
C VAL A 159 -0.19 -12.41 -6.78
N GLY A 160 0.11 -11.21 -6.25
CA GLY A 160 -0.86 -10.34 -5.57
C GLY A 160 -1.44 -9.23 -6.43
N GLY A 161 -0.99 -9.08 -7.66
CA GLY A 161 -1.51 -8.03 -8.54
C GLY A 161 -0.57 -7.63 -9.67
N ARG A 162 -1.03 -6.64 -10.41
CA ARG A 162 -0.28 -6.00 -11.49
C ARG A 162 -0.02 -4.56 -11.13
N HIS A 163 1.11 -4.04 -11.52
CA HIS A 163 1.46 -2.63 -11.38
C HIS A 163 1.18 -1.91 -12.70
N SER A 164 0.49 -0.81 -12.60
CA SER A 164 0.15 0.05 -13.75
C SER A 164 0.92 1.35 -13.65
N TYR A 165 1.56 1.74 -14.75
CA TYR A 165 2.22 3.02 -14.84
C TYR A 165 2.25 3.53 -16.28
N SER A 166 2.33 4.84 -16.44
CA SER A 166 2.54 5.50 -17.74
C SER A 166 3.81 6.31 -17.71
N VAL A 167 4.44 6.44 -18.89
CA VAL A 167 5.65 7.24 -19.08
C VAL A 167 5.47 8.10 -20.33
N ALA A 168 5.78 9.39 -20.22
CA ALA A 168 5.82 10.32 -21.35
C ALA A 168 6.90 11.37 -21.12
N THR A 169 7.41 11.99 -22.19
CA THR A 169 8.33 13.11 -22.04
C THR A 169 7.60 14.36 -21.56
N ALA A 170 8.24 15.14 -20.70
CA ALA A 170 7.64 16.38 -20.17
C ALA A 170 7.26 17.35 -21.30
N ARG A 171 8.07 17.42 -22.36
CA ARG A 171 7.82 18.27 -23.54
C ARG A 171 6.55 17.87 -24.29
N ASN A 172 6.33 16.57 -24.51
CA ASN A 172 5.13 16.07 -25.18
C ASN A 172 3.88 16.32 -24.36
N ILE A 173 3.97 16.10 -23.02
CA ILE A 173 2.86 16.41 -22.11
C ILE A 173 2.48 17.88 -22.20
N LEU A 174 3.47 18.81 -22.11
CA LEU A 174 3.20 20.25 -22.22
C LEU A 174 2.61 20.63 -23.59
N SER A 175 3.12 20.05 -24.68
CA SER A 175 2.57 20.27 -26.02
C SER A 175 1.10 19.87 -26.10
N GLN A 176 0.77 18.68 -25.59
CA GLN A 176 -0.62 18.18 -25.54
C GLN A 176 -1.53 19.07 -24.69
N LEU A 177 -1.05 19.55 -23.51
CA LEU A 177 -1.85 20.39 -22.62
C LEU A 177 -2.10 21.81 -23.17
N ARG A 178 -1.24 22.29 -24.05
CA ARG A 178 -1.37 23.60 -24.71
C ARG A 178 -2.22 23.55 -25.97
N THR A 179 -2.47 22.37 -26.52
CA THR A 179 -3.35 22.21 -27.68
C THR A 179 -4.80 22.21 -27.16
N PRO A 180 -5.63 23.21 -27.51
CA PRO A 180 -7.02 23.25 -27.07
C PRO A 180 -7.74 22.00 -27.59
N ASP A 181 -8.46 21.31 -26.73
CA ASP A 181 -9.39 20.27 -27.16
C ASP A 181 -10.56 20.96 -27.90
N PRO A 182 -10.78 20.66 -29.19
CA PRO A 182 -11.88 21.28 -29.95
C PRO A 182 -13.25 21.12 -29.26
N ALA A 183 -13.46 20.00 -28.55
CA ALA A 183 -14.70 19.73 -27.80
C ALA A 183 -14.86 20.65 -26.58
N LEU A 184 -13.77 21.20 -26.02
CA LEU A 184 -13.84 22.13 -24.89
C LEU A 184 -14.04 23.58 -25.35
N LEU A 185 -13.71 23.93 -26.59
CA LEU A 185 -13.98 25.26 -27.15
C LEU A 185 -15.48 25.54 -27.27
N ASP A 186 -16.28 24.53 -27.56
CA ASP A 186 -17.74 24.66 -27.63
C ASP A 186 -18.39 24.81 -26.23
N GLN A 187 -17.76 24.30 -25.17
CA GLN A 187 -18.28 24.42 -23.81
C GLN A 187 -17.88 25.73 -23.11
N ALA A 188 -16.80 26.38 -23.55
CA ALA A 188 -16.36 27.67 -23.02
C ALA A 188 -17.36 28.84 -23.30
N SER A 189 -18.35 28.60 -24.13
CA SER A 189 -19.37 29.58 -24.51
C SER A 189 -20.64 29.55 -23.64
N ASN A 190 -20.64 28.81 -22.51
CA ASN A 190 -21.81 28.75 -21.64
C ASN A 190 -21.83 29.95 -20.67
N PRO A 191 -22.71 30.98 -20.90
CA PRO A 191 -22.70 32.24 -20.13
C PRO A 191 -23.17 32.09 -18.66
N LEU A 192 -23.55 30.89 -18.24
CA LEU A 192 -24.09 30.61 -16.90
C LEU A 192 -23.04 30.12 -15.92
N GLN A 193 -21.78 29.89 -16.34
CA GLN A 193 -20.71 29.54 -15.41
C GLN A 193 -20.08 30.81 -14.84
N ALA A 194 -20.16 30.95 -13.51
CA ALA A 194 -19.41 32.01 -12.80
C ALA A 194 -17.92 31.91 -13.14
N PRO A 195 -17.23 33.07 -13.32
CA PRO A 195 -15.81 33.08 -13.66
C PRO A 195 -15.02 32.31 -12.58
N GLN A 196 -14.39 31.22 -12.98
CA GLN A 196 -13.58 30.42 -12.09
C GLN A 196 -12.35 31.24 -11.65
N GLN A 197 -12.06 31.22 -10.36
CA GLN A 197 -10.85 31.86 -9.86
C GLN A 197 -9.61 31.18 -10.45
N PRO A 198 -8.52 31.93 -10.74
CA PRO A 198 -7.31 31.34 -11.29
C PRO A 198 -6.69 30.35 -10.31
N LEU A 199 -6.21 29.21 -10.83
CA LEU A 199 -5.42 28.26 -10.05
C LEU A 199 -3.96 28.72 -9.99
N ASN A 200 -3.42 28.76 -8.79
CA ASN A 200 -2.01 29.01 -8.54
C ASN A 200 -1.32 27.72 -8.08
N ILE A 201 -0.35 27.24 -8.88
CA ILE A 201 0.44 26.05 -8.53
C ILE A 201 1.76 26.51 -7.92
N ARG A 202 2.04 26.05 -6.71
CA ARG A 202 3.26 26.37 -5.98
C ARG A 202 3.75 25.22 -5.12
N VAL A 203 4.95 25.34 -4.62
CA VAL A 203 5.49 24.45 -3.58
C VAL A 203 4.65 24.59 -2.31
N TRP A 204 4.37 23.46 -1.67
CA TRP A 204 3.63 23.40 -0.41
C TRP A 204 4.38 24.04 0.75
N ARG A 205 3.65 24.33 1.81
CA ARG A 205 4.20 24.82 3.08
C ARG A 205 3.84 23.82 4.19
N ARG A 206 4.71 23.68 5.17
CA ARG A 206 4.51 22.70 6.26
C ARG A 206 3.21 22.87 7.03
N VAL A 207 2.72 24.09 7.17
CA VAL A 207 1.43 24.41 7.79
C VAL A 207 0.23 23.87 7.02
N GLU A 208 0.40 23.44 5.78
CA GLU A 208 -0.65 22.96 4.87
C GLU A 208 -0.84 21.44 4.93
N GLN A 209 -0.16 20.75 5.85
CA GLN A 209 -0.25 19.29 5.99
C GLN A 209 -1.69 18.79 6.13
N GLU A 210 -2.56 19.50 6.86
CA GLU A 210 -3.95 19.10 7.05
C GLU A 210 -4.74 19.09 5.73
N ALA A 211 -4.45 20.01 4.82
CA ALA A 211 -5.07 20.01 3.50
C ALA A 211 -4.66 18.79 2.67
N LEU A 212 -3.37 18.39 2.71
CA LEU A 212 -2.90 17.18 2.05
C LEU A 212 -3.58 15.93 2.63
N MET A 213 -3.71 15.88 3.95
CA MET A 213 -4.37 14.77 4.65
C MET A 213 -5.84 14.66 4.25
N ARG A 214 -6.57 15.77 4.18
CA ARG A 214 -7.95 15.84 3.74
C ARG A 214 -8.10 15.31 2.29
N LEU A 215 -7.28 15.83 1.38
CA LEU A 215 -7.28 15.42 -0.03
C LEU A 215 -6.96 13.93 -0.19
N TYR A 216 -5.96 13.43 0.52
CA TYR A 216 -5.64 12.01 0.52
C TYR A 216 -6.82 11.16 1.01
N HIS A 217 -7.43 11.54 2.12
CA HIS A 217 -8.58 10.81 2.67
C HIS A 217 -9.74 10.73 1.68
N VAL A 218 -10.11 11.85 1.06
CA VAL A 218 -11.20 11.90 0.06
C VAL A 218 -10.90 10.98 -1.14
N ASN A 219 -9.65 10.98 -1.62
CA ASN A 219 -9.27 10.19 -2.81
C ASN A 219 -9.07 8.71 -2.51
N THR A 220 -8.81 8.34 -1.26
CA THR A 220 -8.50 6.94 -0.90
C THR A 220 -9.66 6.19 -0.26
N GLN A 221 -10.64 6.91 0.28
CA GLN A 221 -11.83 6.31 0.85
C GLN A 221 -12.58 5.49 -0.22
N GLY A 222 -12.96 4.26 0.12
CA GLY A 222 -13.66 3.36 -0.81
C GLY A 222 -12.78 2.68 -1.87
N THR A 223 -11.49 2.99 -1.93
CA THR A 223 -10.54 2.34 -2.85
C THR A 223 -10.06 0.98 -2.35
N PHE A 224 -9.30 0.26 -3.17
CA PHE A 224 -8.71 -1.03 -2.83
C PHE A 224 -7.19 -0.93 -2.73
N GLY A 225 -6.65 -1.05 -1.50
CA GLY A 225 -5.21 -1.11 -1.24
C GLY A 225 -4.56 0.19 -0.81
N ALA A 226 -5.26 1.32 -0.80
CA ALA A 226 -4.70 2.58 -0.29
C ALA A 226 -4.48 2.50 1.22
N PHE A 227 -3.31 2.95 1.69
CA PHE A 227 -2.98 2.97 3.11
C PHE A 227 -3.81 3.99 3.87
N ILE A 228 -4.20 3.65 5.09
CA ILE A 228 -4.80 4.58 6.04
C ILE A 228 -3.66 5.23 6.82
N ARG A 229 -3.54 6.55 6.72
CA ARG A 229 -2.45 7.31 7.33
C ARG A 229 -2.97 8.15 8.49
N SER A 230 -2.38 7.99 9.68
CA SER A 230 -2.61 8.89 10.82
C SER A 230 -1.77 10.17 10.68
N ASP A 231 -2.08 11.19 11.49
CA ASP A 231 -1.28 12.42 11.60
C ASP A 231 0.20 12.12 11.87
N ALA A 232 0.47 11.18 12.77
CA ALA A 232 1.83 10.76 13.10
C ALA A 232 2.52 10.12 11.88
N THR A 233 1.81 9.28 11.11
CA THR A 233 2.32 8.69 9.87
C THR A 233 2.62 9.76 8.83
N TRP A 234 1.74 10.75 8.67
CA TRP A 234 1.97 11.87 7.75
C TRP A 234 3.19 12.69 8.14
N ARG A 235 3.33 13.07 9.42
CA ARG A 235 4.52 13.78 9.91
C ARG A 235 5.80 13.01 9.64
N TRP A 236 5.80 11.70 9.92
CA TRP A 236 6.93 10.84 9.64
C TRP A 236 7.27 10.76 8.14
N LEU A 237 6.27 10.56 7.27
CA LEU A 237 6.47 10.50 5.81
C LEU A 237 7.06 11.80 5.26
N LEU A 238 6.57 12.95 5.72
CA LEU A 238 7.04 14.26 5.27
C LEU A 238 8.42 14.61 5.84
N ASN A 239 8.75 14.16 7.05
CA ASN A 239 10.04 14.42 7.68
C ASN A 239 11.19 13.57 7.13
N ARG A 240 10.91 12.37 6.66
CA ARG A 240 11.95 11.47 6.14
C ARG A 240 12.52 11.87 4.78
N HIS A 241 12.01 12.95 4.17
CA HIS A 241 12.47 13.50 2.91
C HIS A 241 12.65 12.44 1.80
N SER A 242 11.69 11.52 1.67
CA SER A 242 11.71 10.48 0.64
C SER A 242 11.16 10.94 -0.71
N PHE A 243 10.93 12.23 -0.86
CA PHE A 243 10.46 12.93 -2.07
C PHE A 243 11.34 14.15 -2.33
N GLU A 244 11.31 14.67 -3.54
CA GLU A 244 12.02 15.89 -3.92
C GLU A 244 11.15 17.13 -3.71
N GLN A 245 9.90 17.05 -4.17
CA GLN A 245 9.01 18.19 -4.19
C GLN A 245 7.56 17.79 -3.92
N VAL A 246 6.85 18.69 -3.24
CA VAL A 246 5.40 18.64 -3.10
C VAL A 246 4.82 19.93 -3.69
N TYR A 247 3.92 19.81 -4.65
CA TYR A 247 3.18 20.92 -5.24
C TYR A 247 1.77 20.93 -4.72
N VAL A 248 1.20 22.14 -4.56
CA VAL A 248 -0.20 22.35 -4.22
C VAL A 248 -0.87 23.27 -5.24
N ALA A 249 -2.11 22.95 -5.57
CA ALA A 249 -3.00 23.75 -6.38
C ALA A 249 -3.90 24.59 -5.45
N VAL A 250 -3.77 25.89 -5.50
CA VAL A 250 -4.48 26.84 -4.64
C VAL A 250 -5.48 27.65 -5.45
N ASN A 251 -6.71 27.72 -4.98
CA ASN A 251 -7.75 28.56 -5.59
C ASN A 251 -7.52 30.04 -5.24
N GLY A 252 -7.48 30.90 -6.26
CA GLY A 252 -7.32 32.36 -6.09
C GLY A 252 -5.92 32.89 -6.43
N THR A 253 -5.73 34.20 -6.22
CA THR A 253 -4.50 34.91 -6.56
C THR A 253 -3.36 34.63 -5.58
N LYS A 254 -2.10 34.88 -6.01
CA LYS A 254 -0.84 34.64 -5.25
C LYS A 254 -0.78 35.22 -3.84
N LYS A 255 -1.64 36.17 -3.49
CA LYS A 255 -1.68 36.75 -2.13
C LYS A 255 -2.53 35.87 -1.22
N MET A 256 -1.91 34.85 -0.63
CA MET A 256 -2.49 34.20 0.53
C MET A 256 -2.45 35.12 1.72
N THR A 257 -3.59 35.59 2.16
CA THR A 257 -3.82 35.92 3.56
C THR A 257 -3.84 34.58 4.33
N ILE A 258 -3.13 34.53 5.46
CA ILE A 258 -3.14 33.41 6.43
C ILE A 258 -4.59 33.00 6.85
N GLN A 259 -5.57 33.84 6.53
CA GLN A 259 -7.00 33.67 6.79
C GLN A 259 -7.80 32.88 5.75
N GLY A 260 -7.23 32.56 4.57
CA GLY A 260 -7.84 31.61 3.64
C GLY A 260 -7.58 30.20 4.14
N GLY A 261 -8.58 29.56 4.74
CA GLY A 261 -8.49 28.23 5.36
C GLY A 261 -7.94 27.16 4.40
N TYR A 262 -7.62 25.99 4.94
CA TYR A 262 -7.13 24.79 4.22
C TYR A 262 -8.00 24.39 3.01
N ASP A 263 -9.23 24.88 2.93
CA ASP A 263 -10.18 24.66 1.82
C ASP A 263 -9.76 25.33 0.50
N ALA A 264 -8.82 26.28 0.54
CA ALA A 264 -8.27 26.89 -0.66
C ALA A 264 -7.34 25.95 -1.45
N ILE A 265 -6.85 24.87 -0.83
CA ILE A 265 -6.00 23.87 -1.49
C ILE A 265 -6.89 22.78 -2.08
N LEU A 266 -6.96 22.75 -3.41
CA LEU A 266 -7.86 21.89 -4.18
C LEU A 266 -7.16 20.61 -4.69
N GLY A 267 -5.83 20.59 -4.66
CA GLY A 267 -5.05 19.42 -5.08
C GLY A 267 -3.59 19.49 -4.66
N TYR A 268 -2.91 18.35 -4.70
CA TYR A 268 -1.47 18.27 -4.51
C TYR A 268 -0.84 17.18 -5.37
N ALA A 269 0.47 17.30 -5.59
CA ALA A 269 1.29 16.25 -6.19
C ALA A 269 2.60 16.10 -5.40
N ILE A 270 3.05 14.85 -5.21
CA ILE A 270 4.33 14.48 -4.62
C ILE A 270 5.19 13.87 -5.72
N VAL A 271 6.40 14.42 -5.92
CA VAL A 271 7.28 14.06 -7.02
C VAL A 271 8.66 13.67 -6.51
N LYS A 272 9.28 12.71 -7.18
CA LYS A 272 10.66 12.28 -6.97
C LYS A 272 11.25 11.72 -8.26
N ASP A 273 12.43 12.20 -8.67
CA ASP A 273 13.18 11.70 -9.84
C ASP A 273 12.29 11.59 -11.11
N GLY A 274 11.48 12.61 -11.39
CA GLY A 274 10.51 12.61 -12.49
C GLY A 274 9.31 11.66 -12.30
N GLN A 275 9.24 10.92 -11.19
CA GLN A 275 8.12 10.07 -10.84
C GLN A 275 7.09 10.83 -10.02
N ILE A 276 5.85 10.84 -10.47
CA ILE A 276 4.69 11.30 -9.69
C ILE A 276 4.29 10.16 -8.76
N LEU A 277 4.63 10.31 -7.47
CA LEU A 277 4.33 9.33 -6.43
C LEU A 277 2.87 9.38 -6.01
N GLU A 278 2.31 10.59 -5.93
CA GLU A 278 0.90 10.86 -5.62
C GLU A 278 0.45 12.11 -6.37
N LEU A 279 -0.76 12.08 -6.90
CA LEU A 279 -1.48 13.24 -7.40
C LEU A 279 -2.94 13.10 -6.99
N MET A 280 -3.39 14.01 -6.14
CA MET A 280 -4.72 14.00 -5.52
C MET A 280 -5.42 15.33 -5.74
N THR A 281 -6.70 15.30 -6.06
CA THR A 281 -7.54 16.49 -6.25
C THR A 281 -8.83 16.34 -5.44
N ASP A 282 -9.52 17.43 -5.16
CA ASP A 282 -10.83 17.39 -4.50
C ASP A 282 -11.99 17.10 -5.48
N GLY A 283 -11.68 17.02 -6.78
CA GLY A 283 -12.67 16.79 -7.83
C GLY A 283 -13.57 18.00 -8.15
N SER A 284 -13.32 19.15 -7.55
CA SER A 284 -14.15 20.36 -7.77
C SER A 284 -13.97 20.98 -9.15
N ARG A 285 -12.82 20.70 -9.79
CA ARG A 285 -12.44 21.25 -11.11
C ARG A 285 -11.62 20.23 -11.90
N ASP A 286 -11.87 20.13 -13.18
CA ASP A 286 -11.16 19.19 -14.08
C ASP A 286 -9.73 19.62 -14.41
N ASP A 287 -9.41 20.92 -14.28
CA ASP A 287 -8.11 21.48 -14.64
C ASP A 287 -7.03 21.37 -13.55
N ILE A 288 -7.38 20.98 -12.32
CA ILE A 288 -6.42 20.90 -11.20
C ILE A 288 -5.28 19.94 -11.50
N ALA A 289 -5.61 18.72 -11.90
CA ALA A 289 -4.61 17.68 -12.22
C ALA A 289 -3.74 18.11 -13.41
N THR A 290 -4.34 18.72 -14.42
CA THR A 290 -3.67 19.26 -15.61
C THR A 290 -2.67 20.36 -15.23
N LYS A 291 -3.08 21.31 -14.40
CA LYS A 291 -2.22 22.42 -13.95
C LYS A 291 -1.07 21.95 -13.06
N LEU A 292 -1.32 20.97 -12.18
CA LEU A 292 -0.25 20.33 -11.41
C LEU A 292 0.76 19.65 -12.34
N LEU A 293 0.29 18.89 -13.33
CA LEU A 293 1.14 18.21 -14.29
C LEU A 293 1.92 19.21 -15.17
N GLU A 294 1.30 20.30 -15.61
CA GLU A 294 1.95 21.40 -16.34
C GLU A 294 3.13 21.98 -15.55
N ARG A 295 2.94 22.23 -14.28
CA ARG A 295 3.99 22.74 -13.39
C ARG A 295 5.13 21.72 -13.23
N ILE A 296 4.80 20.45 -12.94
CA ILE A 296 5.79 19.37 -12.78
C ILE A 296 6.64 19.24 -14.06
N CYS A 297 5.99 19.23 -15.22
CA CYS A 297 6.68 19.12 -16.50
C CYS A 297 7.62 20.32 -16.75
N GLY A 298 7.18 21.54 -16.40
CA GLY A 298 8.02 22.73 -16.51
C GLY A 298 9.30 22.59 -15.69
N ASP A 299 9.17 22.25 -14.41
CA ASP A 299 10.31 22.13 -13.50
C ASP A 299 11.26 20.97 -13.91
N VAL A 300 10.72 19.85 -14.39
CA VAL A 300 11.52 18.71 -14.87
C VAL A 300 12.32 19.06 -16.12
N ILE A 301 11.75 19.83 -17.05
CA ILE A 301 12.48 20.29 -18.25
C ILE A 301 13.65 21.20 -17.87
N GLU A 302 13.45 22.07 -16.88
CA GLU A 302 14.48 23.01 -16.43
C GLU A 302 15.62 22.30 -15.65
N GLN A 303 15.31 21.21 -14.94
CA GLN A 303 16.25 20.57 -14.02
C GLN A 303 16.94 19.33 -14.60
N THR A 304 16.22 18.41 -15.21
CA THR A 304 16.73 17.07 -15.50
C THR A 304 16.39 16.57 -16.91
N ASP A 305 15.36 17.10 -17.55
CA ASP A 305 14.74 16.61 -18.81
C ASP A 305 14.42 15.09 -18.80
N MET A 306 14.17 14.51 -17.62
CA MET A 306 13.81 13.11 -17.48
C MET A 306 12.36 12.87 -17.91
N PRO A 307 12.03 11.64 -18.37
CA PRO A 307 10.63 11.29 -18.63
C PRO A 307 9.78 11.35 -17.34
N ILE A 308 8.58 11.88 -17.46
CA ILE A 308 7.58 11.82 -16.38
C ILE A 308 7.03 10.41 -16.32
N ARG A 309 7.06 9.84 -15.12
CA ARG A 309 6.44 8.57 -14.81
C ARG A 309 5.30 8.76 -13.82
N LEU A 310 4.13 8.24 -14.15
CA LEU A 310 2.96 8.20 -13.29
C LEU A 310 2.68 6.76 -12.86
N ASP A 311 2.82 6.47 -11.58
CA ASP A 311 2.40 5.20 -10.97
C ASP A 311 1.01 5.39 -10.36
N ALA A 312 0.00 4.80 -10.98
CA ALA A 312 -1.40 4.94 -10.57
C ALA A 312 -2.21 3.68 -10.90
N PRO A 313 -3.38 3.47 -10.28
CA PRO A 313 -4.30 2.40 -10.68
C PRO A 313 -4.67 2.48 -12.16
N HIS A 314 -4.90 1.33 -12.80
CA HIS A 314 -5.12 1.23 -14.26
C HIS A 314 -6.26 2.11 -14.79
N HIS A 315 -7.25 2.42 -13.96
CA HIS A 315 -8.39 3.26 -14.32
C HIS A 315 -8.17 4.77 -14.08
N ASN A 316 -6.96 5.17 -13.65
CA ASN A 316 -6.68 6.58 -13.42
C ASN A 316 -6.71 7.36 -14.76
N PRO A 317 -7.49 8.45 -14.87
CA PRO A 317 -7.67 9.19 -16.12
C PRO A 317 -6.38 9.81 -16.65
N LEU A 318 -5.40 10.09 -15.79
CA LEU A 318 -4.10 10.64 -16.20
C LEU A 318 -3.30 9.68 -17.09
N HIS A 319 -3.55 8.35 -17.03
CA HIS A 319 -2.93 7.43 -18.00
C HIS A 319 -3.32 7.76 -19.43
N LYS A 320 -4.60 8.09 -19.67
CA LYS A 320 -5.09 8.51 -21.02
C LYS A 320 -4.41 9.81 -21.43
N MET A 321 -4.24 10.76 -20.53
CA MET A 321 -3.59 12.04 -20.80
C MET A 321 -2.12 11.82 -21.24
N LEU A 322 -1.36 10.97 -20.53
CA LEU A 322 0.02 10.66 -20.90
C LEU A 322 0.10 9.89 -22.23
N LEU A 323 -0.85 8.99 -22.52
CA LEU A 323 -0.94 8.29 -23.81
C LEU A 323 -1.20 9.27 -24.96
N ASN A 324 -2.12 10.23 -24.80
CA ASN A 324 -2.39 11.27 -25.79
C ASN A 324 -1.16 12.15 -26.06
N ALA A 325 -0.27 12.30 -25.08
CA ALA A 325 1.02 12.96 -25.19
C ALA A 325 2.11 12.06 -25.80
N SER A 326 1.73 11.08 -26.64
CA SER A 326 2.65 10.10 -27.23
C SER A 326 3.43 9.27 -26.20
N GLY A 327 2.89 9.13 -24.99
CA GLY A 327 3.46 8.30 -23.94
C GLY A 327 3.12 6.83 -24.10
N GLN A 328 3.61 6.03 -23.18
CA GLN A 328 3.39 4.59 -23.13
C GLN A 328 2.76 4.19 -21.81
N TYR A 329 1.80 3.28 -21.86
CA TYR A 329 1.17 2.68 -20.69
C TYR A 329 1.65 1.25 -20.51
N TYR A 330 1.94 0.89 -19.28
CA TYR A 330 2.39 -0.45 -18.90
C TYR A 330 1.54 -1.01 -17.78
N GLN A 331 1.22 -2.29 -17.91
CA GLN A 331 0.65 -3.08 -16.83
C GLN A 331 1.51 -4.35 -16.67
N ARG A 332 2.29 -4.42 -15.61
CA ARG A 332 3.30 -5.47 -15.42
C ARG A 332 3.14 -6.16 -14.07
N THR A 333 3.35 -7.46 -14.08
CA THR A 333 3.47 -8.27 -12.86
C THR A 333 4.85 -8.12 -12.21
N VAL A 334 5.87 -7.86 -13.03
CA VAL A 334 7.27 -7.72 -12.59
C VAL A 334 7.73 -6.28 -12.77
N ILE A 335 8.30 -5.67 -11.73
CA ILE A 335 8.83 -4.31 -11.74
C ILE A 335 10.20 -4.32 -11.07
N GLY A 336 11.21 -3.84 -11.79
CA GLY A 336 12.58 -3.82 -11.28
C GLY A 336 13.08 -5.22 -10.88
N GLY A 337 12.62 -6.26 -11.58
CA GLY A 337 12.95 -7.66 -11.27
C GLY A 337 12.18 -8.25 -10.10
N GLU A 338 11.25 -7.52 -9.48
CA GLU A 338 10.49 -7.99 -8.31
C GLU A 338 9.01 -8.18 -8.62
N VAL A 339 8.38 -9.13 -7.92
CA VAL A 339 6.96 -9.48 -8.02
C VAL A 339 6.28 -9.19 -6.69
N ILE A 340 5.09 -8.60 -6.73
CA ILE A 340 4.26 -8.45 -5.54
C ILE A 340 3.54 -9.77 -5.28
N LEU A 341 3.76 -10.32 -4.10
CA LEU A 341 3.08 -11.53 -3.63
C LEU A 341 2.16 -11.18 -2.47
N ALA A 342 1.07 -11.94 -2.37
CA ALA A 342 0.09 -11.80 -1.31
C ALA A 342 -0.28 -13.16 -0.71
N LYS A 343 -0.76 -13.14 0.54
CA LYS A 343 -1.25 -14.33 1.25
C LYS A 343 -2.41 -13.97 2.14
N VAL A 344 -3.56 -14.59 1.95
CA VAL A 344 -4.67 -14.49 2.89
C VAL A 344 -4.33 -15.32 4.13
N LEU A 345 -4.25 -14.68 5.29
CA LEU A 345 -3.86 -15.32 6.54
C LEU A 345 -5.03 -16.05 7.21
N LYS A 346 -6.18 -15.38 7.33
CA LYS A 346 -7.38 -15.90 7.98
C LYS A 346 -8.61 -15.80 7.06
N PRO A 347 -8.83 -16.76 6.12
CA PRO A 347 -9.91 -16.67 5.13
C PRO A 347 -11.29 -16.38 5.73
N MET A 348 -11.68 -17.10 6.79
CA MET A 348 -12.97 -16.93 7.44
C MET A 348 -13.17 -15.53 8.03
N ALA A 349 -12.15 -15.01 8.73
CA ALA A 349 -12.21 -13.68 9.33
C ALA A 349 -12.32 -12.60 8.26
N LEU A 350 -11.56 -12.76 7.16
CA LEU A 350 -11.59 -11.86 6.03
C LEU A 350 -12.95 -11.88 5.32
N THR A 351 -13.49 -13.07 4.99
CA THR A 351 -14.81 -13.20 4.38
C THR A 351 -15.90 -12.56 5.24
N LYS A 352 -15.83 -12.73 6.57
CA LYS A 352 -16.77 -12.05 7.50
C LYS A 352 -16.65 -10.53 7.46
N LYS A 353 -15.45 -9.98 7.39
CA LYS A 353 -15.22 -8.53 7.26
C LYS A 353 -15.79 -7.99 5.95
N LEU A 354 -15.65 -8.74 4.84
CA LEU A 354 -16.08 -8.35 3.50
C LEU A 354 -17.57 -8.60 3.21
N ARG A 355 -18.34 -9.12 4.15
CA ARG A 355 -19.75 -9.53 3.95
C ARG A 355 -20.63 -8.46 3.28
N HIS A 356 -20.47 -7.21 3.66
CA HIS A 356 -21.27 -6.11 3.10
C HIS A 356 -20.91 -5.80 1.63
N GLN A 357 -19.66 -6.01 1.23
CA GLN A 357 -19.22 -5.88 -0.15
C GLN A 357 -19.81 -6.99 -1.03
N PHE A 358 -19.90 -8.22 -0.52
CA PHE A 358 -20.58 -9.30 -1.24
C PHE A 358 -22.05 -8.98 -1.50
N ASN A 359 -22.74 -8.38 -0.52
CA ASN A 359 -24.12 -7.95 -0.70
C ASN A 359 -24.25 -6.91 -1.82
N GLY A 360 -23.40 -5.89 -1.86
CA GLY A 360 -23.35 -4.88 -2.94
C GLY A 360 -23.12 -5.54 -4.30
N ARG A 361 -22.08 -6.35 -4.42
CA ARG A 361 -21.72 -7.03 -5.69
C ARG A 361 -22.79 -7.97 -6.21
N VAL A 362 -23.48 -8.71 -5.32
CA VAL A 362 -24.60 -9.58 -5.74
C VAL A 362 -25.76 -8.75 -6.31
N ARG A 363 -26.06 -7.60 -5.72
CA ARG A 363 -27.09 -6.69 -6.28
C ARG A 363 -26.70 -6.14 -7.64
N GLU A 364 -25.43 -5.73 -7.79
CA GLU A 364 -24.90 -5.19 -9.05
C GLU A 364 -24.83 -6.26 -10.14
N SER A 365 -24.68 -7.54 -9.80
CA SER A 365 -24.61 -8.65 -10.75
C SER A 365 -25.98 -9.11 -11.27
N GLY A 366 -27.08 -8.56 -10.75
CA GLY A 366 -28.43 -8.98 -11.12
C GLY A 366 -28.85 -10.38 -10.66
N LEU A 367 -28.10 -10.98 -9.72
CA LEU A 367 -28.46 -12.29 -9.16
C LEU A 367 -29.65 -12.16 -8.19
N ASP A 368 -30.53 -13.16 -8.23
CA ASP A 368 -31.69 -13.21 -7.36
C ASP A 368 -31.31 -13.38 -5.88
N LEU A 369 -31.99 -12.64 -5.02
CA LEU A 369 -31.84 -12.73 -3.58
C LEU A 369 -33.11 -13.35 -2.95
N PRO A 370 -33.02 -14.20 -1.92
CA PRO A 370 -31.83 -14.54 -1.15
C PRO A 370 -30.90 -15.56 -1.85
N LEU A 371 -29.59 -15.39 -1.71
CA LEU A 371 -28.57 -16.28 -2.27
C LEU A 371 -27.82 -17.02 -1.15
N GLU A 372 -27.77 -18.35 -1.23
CA GLU A 372 -26.89 -19.19 -0.41
C GLU A 372 -25.75 -19.71 -1.27
N LEU A 373 -24.50 -19.35 -0.90
CA LEU A 373 -23.30 -19.80 -1.56
C LEU A 373 -22.41 -20.56 -0.59
N GLY A 374 -22.09 -21.81 -0.92
CA GLY A 374 -21.10 -22.61 -0.21
C GLY A 374 -19.68 -22.25 -0.65
N LEU A 375 -18.75 -22.18 0.29
CA LEU A 375 -17.33 -21.95 0.02
C LEU A 375 -16.50 -22.96 0.80
N CYS A 376 -15.80 -23.84 0.10
CA CYS A 376 -14.87 -24.80 0.68
C CYS A 376 -13.42 -24.36 0.40
N ILE A 377 -12.67 -24.00 1.44
CA ILE A 377 -11.29 -23.53 1.34
C ILE A 377 -10.39 -24.54 2.09
N ASP A 378 -9.52 -25.24 1.36
CA ASP A 378 -8.68 -26.31 1.92
C ASP A 378 -9.49 -27.30 2.79
N GLY A 379 -10.65 -27.76 2.29
CA GLY A 379 -11.54 -28.68 3.00
C GLY A 379 -12.38 -28.05 4.12
N LYS A 380 -12.13 -26.81 4.51
CA LYS A 380 -12.93 -26.09 5.51
C LYS A 380 -14.15 -25.48 4.84
N LYS A 381 -15.34 -25.86 5.32
CA LYS A 381 -16.64 -25.46 4.77
C LYS A 381 -17.14 -24.19 5.41
N TYR A 382 -17.65 -23.27 4.58
CA TYR A 382 -18.29 -22.02 4.98
C TYR A 382 -19.56 -21.83 4.16
N THR A 383 -20.56 -21.17 4.73
CA THR A 383 -21.76 -20.79 4.01
C THR A 383 -21.93 -19.28 4.09
N LEU A 384 -22.11 -18.66 2.94
CA LEU A 384 -22.39 -17.25 2.76
C LEU A 384 -23.88 -17.11 2.42
N ASN A 385 -24.67 -16.59 3.34
CA ASN A 385 -26.08 -16.29 3.12
C ASN A 385 -26.23 -14.79 2.88
N ILE A 386 -26.69 -14.42 1.70
CA ILE A 386 -26.89 -13.04 1.26
C ILE A 386 -28.39 -12.82 1.10
N THR A 387 -28.91 -11.82 1.78
CA THR A 387 -30.30 -11.36 1.70
C THR A 387 -30.32 -9.92 1.18
N PRO A 388 -31.48 -9.37 0.79
CA PRO A 388 -31.57 -7.96 0.40
C PRO A 388 -31.03 -6.96 1.44
N ARG A 389 -31.05 -7.33 2.74
CA ARG A 389 -30.67 -6.42 3.85
C ARG A 389 -29.36 -6.79 4.54
N SER A 390 -28.87 -8.01 4.37
CA SER A 390 -27.70 -8.48 5.13
C SER A 390 -26.93 -9.58 4.41
N ALA A 391 -25.67 -9.73 4.75
CA ALA A 391 -24.87 -10.89 4.41
C ALA A 391 -24.27 -11.51 5.68
N LYS A 392 -24.39 -12.84 5.82
CA LYS A 392 -23.89 -13.59 6.98
C LYS A 392 -22.97 -14.71 6.50
N VAL A 393 -21.83 -14.85 7.16
CA VAL A 393 -20.87 -15.92 6.90
C VAL A 393 -20.82 -16.84 8.11
N THR A 394 -21.12 -18.12 7.90
CA THR A 394 -21.13 -19.15 8.95
C THR A 394 -20.14 -20.26 8.60
N ARG A 395 -19.65 -20.97 9.62
CA ARG A 395 -18.81 -22.16 9.44
C ARG A 395 -19.70 -23.39 9.35
N GLY A 396 -19.30 -24.33 8.52
CA GLY A 396 -20.05 -25.55 8.25
C GLY A 396 -21.00 -25.41 7.07
N LYS A 397 -22.02 -26.25 6.98
CA LYS A 397 -23.01 -26.44 5.92
C LYS A 397 -22.49 -26.03 4.53
N ILE A 398 -22.73 -26.78 3.55
CA ILE A 398 -22.41 -26.43 2.17
C ILE A 398 -23.69 -26.71 1.39
N GLY A 399 -24.27 -25.68 0.74
CA GLY A 399 -25.47 -25.80 -0.07
C GLY A 399 -25.22 -26.54 -1.39
N ARG A 400 -26.22 -26.57 -2.26
CA ARG A 400 -26.09 -27.14 -3.61
C ARG A 400 -25.11 -26.33 -4.46
N ASN A 401 -25.11 -25.03 -4.31
CA ASN A 401 -24.22 -24.09 -5.00
C ASN A 401 -22.99 -23.85 -4.12
N TYR A 402 -21.85 -24.43 -4.47
CA TYR A 402 -20.62 -24.19 -3.74
C TYR A 402 -19.39 -24.15 -4.64
N ILE A 403 -18.38 -23.45 -4.19
CA ILE A 403 -17.06 -23.37 -4.81
C ILE A 403 -16.06 -24.04 -3.88
N SER A 404 -15.28 -24.99 -4.41
CA SER A 404 -14.19 -25.63 -3.67
C SER A 404 -12.86 -25.19 -4.25
N VAL A 405 -12.04 -24.55 -3.43
CA VAL A 405 -10.76 -23.97 -3.84
C VAL A 405 -9.69 -24.21 -2.78
N SER A 406 -8.43 -24.21 -3.21
CA SER A 406 -7.30 -24.08 -2.29
C SER A 406 -7.24 -22.67 -1.70
N LYS A 407 -6.55 -22.51 -0.58
CA LYS A 407 -6.31 -21.20 0.02
C LYS A 407 -5.57 -20.25 -0.93
N ASN A 408 -4.70 -20.79 -1.78
CA ASN A 408 -3.98 -20.02 -2.79
C ASN A 408 -4.93 -19.49 -3.87
N VAL A 409 -5.78 -20.33 -4.44
CA VAL A 409 -6.81 -19.93 -5.41
C VAL A 409 -7.80 -18.95 -4.78
N PHE A 410 -8.22 -19.17 -3.53
CA PHE A 410 -9.06 -18.22 -2.81
C PHE A 410 -8.39 -16.85 -2.68
N SER A 411 -7.08 -16.82 -2.39
CA SER A 411 -6.32 -15.55 -2.32
C SER A 411 -6.30 -14.84 -3.67
N GLN A 412 -6.11 -15.56 -4.77
CA GLN A 412 -6.10 -14.98 -6.12
C GLN A 412 -7.47 -14.45 -6.54
N LEU A 413 -8.55 -15.19 -6.27
CA LEU A 413 -9.93 -14.75 -6.53
C LEU A 413 -10.26 -13.49 -5.75
N LEU A 414 -9.91 -13.45 -4.46
CA LEU A 414 -10.19 -12.31 -3.60
C LEU A 414 -9.48 -11.02 -4.03
N LEU A 415 -8.25 -11.18 -4.56
CA LEU A 415 -7.43 -10.07 -5.02
C LEU A 415 -7.66 -9.69 -6.49
N GLY A 416 -8.56 -10.38 -7.17
CA GLY A 416 -8.87 -10.11 -8.59
C GLY A 416 -7.72 -10.44 -9.54
N VAL A 417 -6.90 -11.44 -9.22
CA VAL A 417 -5.77 -11.88 -10.05
C VAL A 417 -6.24 -12.89 -11.09
N ILE A 418 -7.25 -13.70 -10.75
CA ILE A 418 -7.95 -14.67 -11.59
C ILE A 418 -9.44 -14.50 -11.43
#